data_144671fc337b5775c6a9eee59363d3c9
#
_entry.id   144671fc337b5775c6a9eee59363d3c9
#
_cell.length_a   1.000
_cell.length_b   1.000
_cell.length_c   1.000
_cell.angle_alpha   90.00
_cell.angle_beta   90.00
_cell.angle_gamma   90.00
#
_symmetry.space_group_name_H-M   'P 1'
#
loop_
_entity.id
_entity.type
_entity.pdbx_description
1 polymer ?
#
loop_
_entity_poly.entity_id
_entity_poly.type
_entity_poly.pdbx_seq_one_letter_code
_entity_poly.pdbx_strand_id
1 'polypeptide(L)'
;MGVLKKTTGLMGLAVAPNAHHTLGALYGKILRTLQKMPETAAYRKYTEQIVRERAAVLTQTKDVYEIESTINCGQAEELIIQAENELNLARKMLNWKPWEPLTVKPPKGQWDWPPTKA
;
A
#
# COMPACT_ATOMS: atom_id res chain seq x y z
N MET A 1 9.84 -16.91 -19.53
CA MET A 1 9.92 -15.45 -19.30
C MET A 1 8.98 -14.71 -20.22
N GLY A 2 8.20 -13.82 -19.67
CA GLY A 2 7.30 -13.00 -20.46
C GLY A 2 8.06 -12.00 -21.34
N VAL A 3 7.45 -11.67 -22.48
CA VAL A 3 7.99 -10.64 -23.37
C VAL A 3 7.71 -9.27 -22.76
N LEU A 4 8.71 -8.39 -22.77
CA LEU A 4 8.55 -7.03 -22.30
C LEU A 4 7.55 -6.27 -23.17
N LYS A 5 6.64 -5.53 -22.53
CA LYS A 5 5.66 -4.71 -23.23
C LYS A 5 6.35 -3.63 -24.06
N LYS A 6 5.76 -3.27 -25.19
CA LYS A 6 6.23 -2.14 -25.98
C LYS A 6 5.74 -0.82 -25.38
N THR A 7 4.56 -0.82 -24.79
CA THR A 7 3.94 0.35 -24.17
C THR A 7 2.93 -0.11 -23.13
N THR A 8 2.68 0.74 -22.12
CA THR A 8 1.60 0.50 -21.15
C THR A 8 0.23 0.87 -21.73
N GLY A 9 0.21 1.65 -22.81
CA GLY A 9 -1.02 2.20 -23.35
C GLY A 9 -1.59 3.35 -22.53
N LEU A 10 -0.89 3.77 -21.48
CA LEU A 10 -1.33 4.85 -20.60
C LEU A 10 -0.41 6.04 -20.73
N MET A 11 -1.01 7.23 -20.77
CA MET A 11 -0.25 8.48 -20.91
C MET A 11 0.58 8.75 -19.65
N GLY A 12 1.85 9.09 -19.85
CA GLY A 12 2.74 9.46 -18.76
C GLY A 12 3.27 8.28 -17.96
N LEU A 13 3.00 7.05 -18.39
CA LEU A 13 3.44 5.84 -17.69
C LEU A 13 4.29 4.97 -18.63
N ALA A 14 5.59 4.95 -18.40
CA ALA A 14 6.53 4.16 -19.21
C ALA A 14 6.59 2.72 -18.71
N VAL A 15 6.94 1.81 -19.59
CA VAL A 15 7.13 0.40 -19.25
C VAL A 15 8.30 0.25 -18.28
N ALA A 16 8.11 -0.52 -17.22
CA ALA A 16 9.15 -0.84 -16.24
C ALA A 16 9.86 -2.14 -16.66
N PRO A 17 11.15 -2.10 -17.02
CA PRO A 17 11.85 -3.31 -17.44
C PRO A 17 12.05 -4.33 -16.32
N ASN A 18 12.17 -3.89 -15.07
CA ASN A 18 12.42 -4.74 -13.90
C ASN A 18 11.28 -4.64 -12.89
N ALA A 19 10.02 -4.76 -13.36
CA ALA A 19 8.85 -4.58 -12.52
C ALA A 19 8.83 -5.52 -11.30
N HIS A 20 9.15 -6.79 -11.49
CA HIS A 20 9.18 -7.77 -10.40
C HIS A 20 10.17 -7.35 -9.30
N HIS A 21 11.38 -7.00 -9.68
CA HIS A 21 12.42 -6.58 -8.73
C HIS A 21 12.02 -5.29 -8.01
N THR A 22 11.51 -4.31 -8.76
CA THR A 22 11.10 -3.01 -8.21
C THR A 22 9.95 -3.16 -7.21
N LEU A 23 8.93 -3.96 -7.55
CA LEU A 23 7.82 -4.24 -6.64
C LEU A 23 8.29 -4.95 -5.37
N GLY A 24 9.16 -5.94 -5.51
CA GLY A 24 9.70 -6.67 -4.37
C GLY A 24 10.45 -5.74 -3.42
N ALA A 25 11.27 -4.85 -3.97
CA ALA A 25 12.01 -3.88 -3.17
C ALA A 25 11.08 -2.91 -2.43
N LEU A 26 10.05 -2.41 -3.13
CA LEU A 26 9.07 -1.48 -2.53
C LEU A 26 8.28 -2.16 -1.42
N TYR A 27 7.77 -3.37 -1.64
CA TYR A 27 7.02 -4.10 -0.63
C TYR A 27 7.88 -4.41 0.60
N GLY A 28 9.16 -4.75 0.39
CA GLY A 28 10.10 -4.94 1.48
C GLY A 28 10.29 -3.68 2.32
N LYS A 29 10.40 -2.53 1.67
CA LYS A 29 10.54 -1.24 2.37
C LYS A 29 9.28 -0.89 3.15
N ILE A 30 8.09 -1.14 2.57
CA ILE A 30 6.82 -0.91 3.25
C ILE A 30 6.73 -1.78 4.50
N LEU A 31 7.02 -3.06 4.39
CA LEU A 31 6.95 -3.98 5.53
C LEU A 31 7.91 -3.59 6.64
N ARG A 32 9.12 -3.15 6.30
CA ARG A 32 10.09 -2.67 7.30
C ARG A 32 9.60 -1.41 8.02
N THR A 33 8.94 -0.51 7.28
CA THR A 33 8.36 0.69 7.88
C THR A 33 7.20 0.32 8.81
N LEU A 34 6.35 -0.61 8.41
CA LEU A 34 5.23 -1.07 9.23
C LEU A 34 5.67 -1.75 10.53
N GLN A 35 6.82 -2.44 10.51
CA GLN A 35 7.35 -3.07 11.72
C GLN A 35 7.72 -2.09 12.82
N LYS A 36 7.95 -0.83 12.48
CA LYS A 36 8.23 0.23 13.45
C LYS A 36 6.97 0.74 14.15
N MET A 37 5.79 0.34 13.68
CA MET A 37 4.51 0.72 14.27
C MET A 37 4.07 -0.32 15.29
N PRO A 38 3.22 0.06 16.30
CA PRO A 38 2.68 -0.91 17.25
C PRO A 38 1.82 -1.95 16.55
N GLU A 39 1.83 -3.18 17.04
CA GLU A 39 1.02 -4.27 16.47
C GLU A 39 -0.48 -3.99 16.56
N THR A 40 -0.89 -3.16 17.50
CA THR A 40 -2.30 -2.80 17.68
C THR A 40 -2.78 -1.74 16.70
N ALA A 41 -1.87 -1.08 15.96
CA ALA A 41 -2.25 -0.05 15.00
C ALA A 41 -3.07 -0.67 13.86
N ALA A 42 -4.28 -0.17 13.63
CA ALA A 42 -5.16 -0.69 12.58
C ALA A 42 -4.53 -0.54 11.20
N TYR A 43 -3.92 0.59 10.92
CA TYR A 43 -3.23 0.83 9.65
C TYR A 43 -2.17 -0.25 9.38
N ARG A 44 -1.35 -0.57 10.39
CA ARG A 44 -0.35 -1.62 10.26
C ARG A 44 -0.96 -2.97 9.91
N LYS A 45 -2.03 -3.35 10.64
CA LYS A 45 -2.68 -4.65 10.42
C LYS A 45 -3.18 -4.81 8.99
N TYR A 46 -3.95 -3.82 8.51
CA TYR A 46 -4.58 -3.91 7.20
C TYR A 46 -3.56 -3.77 6.07
N THR A 47 -2.64 -2.82 6.18
CA THR A 47 -1.63 -2.61 5.15
C THR A 47 -0.66 -3.77 5.07
N GLU A 48 -0.24 -4.31 6.21
CA GLU A 48 0.64 -5.47 6.26
C GLU A 48 0.02 -6.68 5.58
N GLN A 49 -1.28 -6.92 5.81
CA GLN A 49 -2.00 -8.01 5.17
C GLN A 49 -1.96 -7.88 3.65
N ILE A 50 -2.33 -6.72 3.14
CA ILE A 50 -2.38 -6.47 1.69
C ILE A 50 -0.99 -6.61 1.07
N VAL A 51 0.02 -6.00 1.68
CA VAL A 51 1.38 -6.03 1.14
C VAL A 51 1.96 -7.44 1.16
N ARG A 52 1.70 -8.21 2.23
CA ARG A 52 2.17 -9.60 2.32
C ARG A 52 1.51 -10.49 1.26
N GLU A 53 0.22 -10.29 0.99
CA GLU A 53 -0.49 -11.03 -0.05
C GLU A 53 0.14 -10.75 -1.42
N ARG A 54 0.38 -9.48 -1.73
CA ARG A 54 0.99 -9.09 -3.00
C ARG A 54 2.44 -9.57 -3.10
N ALA A 55 3.20 -9.49 -2.02
CA ALA A 55 4.58 -10.00 -1.99
C ALA A 55 4.63 -11.51 -2.21
N ALA A 56 3.66 -12.25 -1.66
CA ALA A 56 3.57 -13.69 -1.86
C ALA A 56 3.36 -14.03 -3.34
N VAL A 57 2.57 -13.24 -4.07
CA VAL A 57 2.40 -13.42 -5.51
C VAL A 57 3.73 -13.28 -6.23
N LEU A 58 4.56 -12.31 -5.83
CA LEU A 58 5.88 -12.11 -6.43
C LEU A 58 6.82 -13.28 -6.20
N THR A 59 6.71 -13.96 -5.05
CA THR A 59 7.55 -15.14 -4.78
C THR A 59 7.10 -16.36 -5.56
N GLN A 60 5.83 -16.43 -5.93
CA GLN A 60 5.27 -17.56 -6.67
C GLN A 60 5.58 -17.50 -8.16
N THR A 61 5.66 -16.32 -8.74
CA THR A 61 5.88 -16.15 -10.17
C THR A 61 6.73 -14.92 -10.46
N LYS A 62 7.52 -15.01 -11.52
CA LYS A 62 8.29 -13.87 -12.05
C LYS A 62 7.66 -13.30 -13.30
N ASP A 63 6.63 -13.96 -13.85
CA ASP A 63 5.95 -13.49 -15.04
C ASP A 63 5.05 -12.29 -14.71
N VAL A 64 5.36 -11.16 -15.34
CA VAL A 64 4.65 -9.90 -15.11
C VAL A 64 3.16 -10.03 -15.40
N TYR A 65 2.79 -10.73 -16.48
CA TYR A 65 1.38 -10.92 -16.83
C TYR A 65 0.62 -11.73 -15.79
N GLU A 66 1.25 -12.75 -15.21
CA GLU A 66 0.64 -13.53 -14.14
C GLU A 66 0.48 -12.71 -12.87
N ILE A 67 1.47 -11.87 -12.55
CA ILE A 67 1.39 -10.96 -11.41
C ILE A 67 0.22 -10.01 -11.59
N GLU A 68 0.10 -9.38 -12.75
CA GLU A 68 -1.00 -8.46 -13.05
C GLU A 68 -2.36 -9.14 -12.94
N SER A 69 -2.50 -10.35 -13.49
CA SER A 69 -3.75 -11.11 -13.47
C SER A 69 -4.13 -11.54 -12.05
N THR A 70 -3.17 -11.99 -11.27
CA THR A 70 -3.41 -12.50 -9.91
C THR A 70 -3.80 -11.39 -8.96
N ILE A 71 -3.07 -10.27 -8.99
CA ILE A 71 -3.37 -9.12 -8.13
C ILE A 71 -4.62 -8.40 -8.61
N ASN A 72 -4.80 -8.31 -9.95
CA ASN A 72 -5.98 -7.73 -10.60
C ASN A 72 -6.25 -6.27 -10.17
N CYS A 73 -5.19 -5.49 -10.05
CA CYS A 73 -5.29 -4.06 -9.66
C CYS A 73 -4.56 -3.17 -10.66
N GLY A 74 -4.56 -3.56 -11.93
CA GLY A 74 -3.94 -2.81 -13.01
C GLY A 74 -2.63 -3.42 -13.47
N GLN A 75 -1.90 -2.68 -14.28
CA GLN A 75 -0.63 -3.12 -14.82
C GLN A 75 0.48 -3.05 -13.76
N ALA A 76 1.58 -3.76 -14.00
CA ALA A 76 2.71 -3.77 -13.05
C ALA A 76 3.25 -2.36 -12.79
N GLU A 77 3.27 -1.51 -13.80
CA GLU A 77 3.71 -0.12 -13.67
C GLU A 77 2.79 0.68 -12.75
N GLU A 78 1.48 0.42 -12.81
CA GLU A 78 0.51 1.02 -11.89
C GLU A 78 0.69 0.48 -10.47
N LEU A 79 0.99 -0.80 -10.34
CA LEU A 79 1.27 -1.41 -9.03
C LEU A 79 2.53 -0.80 -8.39
N ILE A 80 3.52 -0.44 -9.20
CA ILE A 80 4.73 0.24 -8.72
C ILE A 80 4.36 1.62 -8.15
N ILE A 81 3.53 2.38 -8.86
CA ILE A 81 3.08 3.70 -8.39
C ILE A 81 2.28 3.55 -7.09
N GLN A 82 1.37 2.58 -7.02
CA GLN A 82 0.62 2.29 -5.81
C GLN A 82 1.54 1.98 -4.63
N ALA A 83 2.57 1.16 -4.87
CA ALA A 83 3.53 0.80 -3.83
C ALA A 83 4.37 1.99 -3.38
N GLU A 84 4.80 2.84 -4.29
CA GLU A 84 5.53 4.07 -3.96
C GLU A 84 4.67 5.00 -3.10
N ASN A 85 3.41 5.19 -3.49
CA ASN A 85 2.47 6.03 -2.76
C ASN A 85 2.21 5.46 -1.36
N GLU A 86 2.04 4.14 -1.26
CA GLU A 86 1.84 3.48 0.03
C GLU A 86 3.06 3.61 0.93
N LEU A 87 4.26 3.49 0.38
CA LEU A 87 5.50 3.68 1.14
C LEU A 87 5.59 5.10 1.72
N ASN A 88 5.26 6.10 0.90
CA ASN A 88 5.26 7.49 1.34
C ASN A 88 4.21 7.71 2.44
N LEU A 89 3.02 7.12 2.29
CA LEU A 89 1.97 7.20 3.30
C LEU A 89 2.40 6.50 4.60
N ALA A 90 3.01 5.33 4.50
CA ALA A 90 3.47 4.60 5.68
C ALA A 90 4.49 5.41 6.47
N ARG A 91 5.41 6.08 5.80
CA ARG A 91 6.39 6.96 6.44
C ARG A 91 5.74 8.13 7.15
N LYS A 92 4.70 8.73 6.52
CA LYS A 92 3.93 9.82 7.13
C LYS A 92 3.14 9.32 8.34
N MET A 93 2.49 8.16 8.22
CA MET A 93 1.74 7.55 9.31
C MET A 93 2.64 7.28 10.53
N LEU A 94 3.88 6.88 10.29
CA LEU A 94 4.84 6.64 11.36
C LEU A 94 5.13 7.93 12.14
N ASN A 95 5.17 9.08 11.47
CA ASN A 95 5.37 10.38 12.10
C ASN A 95 4.10 10.90 12.77
N TRP A 96 2.93 10.68 12.15
CA TRP A 96 1.64 11.17 12.67
C TRP A 96 1.12 10.38 13.86
N LYS A 97 1.46 9.10 13.94
CA LYS A 97 1.06 8.21 15.04
C LYS A 97 -0.46 8.18 15.27
N PRO A 98 -1.25 7.84 14.24
CA PRO A 98 -2.71 7.87 14.37
C PRO A 98 -3.29 6.84 15.32
N TRP A 99 -2.48 5.89 15.76
CA TRP A 99 -2.87 4.88 16.75
C TRP A 99 -2.89 5.40 18.17
N GLU A 100 -2.33 6.59 18.41
CA GLU A 100 -2.34 7.20 19.74
C GLU A 100 -3.72 7.79 20.06
N PRO A 101 -4.10 7.84 21.34
CA PRO A 101 -5.39 8.42 21.71
C PRO A 101 -5.43 9.92 21.37
N LEU A 102 -6.64 10.46 21.29
CA LEU A 102 -6.83 11.87 21.00
C LEU A 102 -6.16 12.75 22.03
N THR A 103 -5.48 13.81 21.57
CA THR A 103 -4.83 14.78 22.45
C THR A 103 -5.84 15.51 23.33
N VAL A 104 -7.01 15.80 22.75
CA VAL A 104 -8.11 16.48 23.42
C VAL A 104 -9.39 15.71 23.15
N LYS A 105 -10.18 15.42 24.20
CA LYS A 105 -11.46 14.74 24.02
C LYS A 105 -12.43 15.63 23.27
N PRO A 106 -13.23 15.06 22.34
CA PRO A 106 -14.23 15.87 21.63
C PRO A 106 -15.30 16.37 22.62
N PRO A 107 -15.91 17.53 22.36
CA PRO A 107 -17.02 18.02 23.18
C PRO A 107 -18.17 17.03 23.17
N LYS A 108 -18.94 17.04 24.26
CA LYS A 108 -20.11 16.18 24.38
C LYS A 108 -21.08 16.44 23.23
N GLY A 109 -21.50 15.38 22.56
CA GLY A 109 -22.46 15.45 21.47
C GLY A 109 -21.88 15.72 20.09
N GLN A 110 -20.56 15.97 19.96
CA GLN A 110 -19.93 16.28 18.68
C GLN A 110 -20.13 15.16 17.65
N TRP A 111 -20.02 13.92 18.08
CA TRP A 111 -20.09 12.74 17.20
C TRP A 111 -21.44 12.02 17.26
N ASP A 112 -22.41 12.59 17.98
CA ASP A 112 -23.75 12.01 18.07
C ASP A 112 -24.61 12.39 16.87
N TRP A 113 -25.34 11.43 16.33
CA TRP A 113 -26.26 11.67 15.24
C TRP A 113 -27.60 10.98 15.51
N PRO A 114 -28.74 11.68 15.42
CA PRO A 114 -28.86 13.14 15.16
C PRO A 114 -28.29 13.97 16.31
N PRO A 115 -27.92 15.25 16.06
CA PRO A 115 -27.31 16.07 17.10
C PRO A 115 -28.21 16.18 18.33
N THR A 116 -27.63 15.98 19.52
CA THR A 116 -28.36 16.16 20.76
C THR A 116 -28.47 17.65 21.08
N LYS A 117 -29.65 18.05 21.56
CA LYS A 117 -29.81 19.41 22.06
C LYS A 117 -29.01 19.56 23.35
N ALA A 118 -28.30 20.65 23.45
CA ALA A 118 -27.48 20.96 24.62
C ALA A 118 -28.38 21.17 25.88
#